data_542092ab7c34d3479dd0be9609f6eb5e
#
_entry.id   542092ab7c34d3479dd0be9609f6eb5e
#
_cell.length_a   1.000
_cell.length_b   1.000
_cell.length_c   1.000
_cell.angle_alpha   90.00
_cell.angle_beta   90.00
_cell.angle_gamma   90.00
#
_symmetry.space_group_name_H-M   'P 1'
#
loop_
_entity.id
_entity.type
_entity.pdbx_description
1 polymer ?
#
loop_
_entity_poly.entity_id
_entity_poly.type
_entity_poly.pdbx_seq_one_letter_code
_entity_poly.pdbx_strand_id
1 'polypeptide(L)'
;MTNIVFKVGRNRIVRLFCLTIITLFIGGIGLHFFEKTPRIIDAFWWSFVTITTVGYGDITPSTIGGRIIGVVVMVFGIGILGMFTATIASAFVDTK
;
A
#
# COMPACT_ATOMS: atom_id res chain seq x y z
N MET A 1 -28.53 3.19 13.31
CA MET A 1 -27.71 2.02 12.94
C MET A 1 -26.96 2.26 11.64
N THR A 2 -27.67 2.62 10.56
CA THR A 2 -27.05 2.89 9.28
C THR A 2 -25.96 3.97 9.36
N ASN A 3 -26.18 5.01 10.17
CA ASN A 3 -25.21 6.09 10.32
C ASN A 3 -23.93 5.63 10.99
N ILE A 4 -24.03 4.69 11.93
CA ILE A 4 -22.86 4.15 12.62
C ILE A 4 -22.04 3.30 11.67
N VAL A 5 -22.69 2.47 10.87
CA VAL A 5 -22.02 1.63 9.89
C VAL A 5 -21.30 2.48 8.85
N PHE A 6 -21.95 3.53 8.36
CA PHE A 6 -21.34 4.49 7.42
C PHE A 6 -20.12 5.18 8.01
N LYS A 7 -20.26 5.62 9.27
CA LYS A 7 -19.17 6.33 9.95
C LYS A 7 -17.97 5.42 10.16
N VAL A 8 -18.20 4.19 10.58
CA VAL A 8 -17.13 3.21 10.79
C VAL A 8 -16.44 2.88 9.47
N GLY A 9 -17.21 2.66 8.41
CA GLY A 9 -16.66 2.37 7.10
C GLY A 9 -15.83 3.53 6.56
N ARG A 10 -16.35 4.76 6.71
CA ARG A 10 -15.65 5.95 6.26
C ARG A 10 -14.34 6.15 7.03
N ASN A 11 -14.37 5.99 8.35
CA ASN A 11 -13.17 6.11 9.16
C ASN A 11 -12.14 5.06 8.82
N ARG A 12 -12.60 3.84 8.52
CA ARG A 12 -11.72 2.76 8.11
C ARG A 12 -11.06 3.07 6.77
N ILE A 13 -11.83 3.56 5.81
CA ILE A 13 -11.30 3.92 4.50
C ILE A 13 -10.25 5.02 4.61
N VAL A 14 -10.54 6.07 5.40
CA VAL A 14 -9.57 7.15 5.61
C VAL A 14 -8.30 6.62 6.25
N ARG A 15 -8.43 5.74 7.24
CA ARG A 15 -7.27 5.13 7.88
C ARG A 15 -6.45 4.30 6.89
N LEU A 16 -7.14 3.54 6.03
CA LEU A 16 -6.44 2.73 5.02
C LEU A 16 -5.71 3.60 4.00
N PHE A 17 -6.30 4.72 3.58
CA PHE A 17 -5.61 5.66 2.71
C PHE A 17 -4.38 6.24 3.38
N CYS A 18 -4.47 6.60 4.66
CA CYS A 18 -3.32 7.12 5.40
C CYS A 18 -2.21 6.07 5.49
N LEU A 19 -2.57 4.83 5.79
CA LEU A 19 -1.60 3.73 5.86
C LEU A 19 -0.94 3.48 4.51
N THR A 20 -1.73 3.56 3.44
CA THR A 20 -1.21 3.40 2.09
C THR A 20 -0.18 4.48 1.77
N ILE A 21 -0.50 5.72 2.07
CA ILE A 21 0.40 6.84 1.81
C ILE A 21 1.68 6.71 2.64
N ILE A 22 1.55 6.36 3.91
CA ILE A 22 2.72 6.16 4.78
C ILE A 22 3.60 5.04 4.23
N THR A 23 3.00 3.91 3.86
CA THR A 23 3.75 2.78 3.31
C THR A 23 4.40 3.15 1.99
N LEU A 24 3.71 3.91 1.16
CA LEU A 24 4.22 4.39 -0.12
C LEU A 24 5.49 5.23 0.09
N PHE A 25 5.44 6.17 1.04
CA PHE A 25 6.60 7.02 1.33
C PHE A 25 7.75 6.22 1.93
N ILE A 26 7.46 5.33 2.88
CA ILE A 26 8.50 4.48 3.47
C ILE A 26 9.17 3.64 2.40
N GLY A 27 8.38 3.01 1.56
CA GLY A 27 8.90 2.17 0.49
C GLY A 27 9.70 2.95 -0.53
N GLY A 28 9.17 4.08 -0.98
CA GLY A 28 9.83 4.91 -1.98
C GLY A 28 11.14 5.50 -1.49
N ILE A 29 11.12 6.09 -0.30
CA ILE A 29 12.32 6.68 0.30
C ILE A 29 13.32 5.59 0.63
N GLY A 30 12.86 4.48 1.20
CA GLY A 30 13.73 3.36 1.55
C GLY A 30 14.41 2.76 0.33
N LEU A 31 13.67 2.52 -0.73
CA LEU A 31 14.26 1.97 -1.95
C LEU A 31 15.26 2.94 -2.56
N HIS A 32 14.90 4.22 -2.62
CA HIS A 32 15.81 5.24 -3.17
C HIS A 32 17.12 5.27 -2.41
N PHE A 33 17.05 5.15 -1.09
CA PHE A 33 18.24 5.16 -0.25
C PHE A 33 19.11 3.93 -0.48
N PHE A 34 18.52 2.74 -0.49
CA PHE A 34 19.30 1.49 -0.58
C PHE A 34 19.74 1.16 -1.99
N GLU A 35 18.90 1.46 -2.99
CA GLU A 35 19.19 1.08 -4.37
C GLU A 35 19.90 2.17 -5.16
N LYS A 36 19.98 3.37 -4.60
CA LYS A 36 20.54 4.52 -5.32
C LYS A 36 19.88 4.68 -6.68
N THR A 37 18.57 4.50 -6.72
CA THR A 37 17.81 4.67 -7.96
C THR A 37 18.07 6.06 -8.50
N PRO A 38 18.16 6.21 -9.83
CA PRO A 38 18.49 7.52 -10.41
C PRO A 38 17.45 8.58 -10.08
N ARG A 39 16.17 8.19 -9.93
CA ARG A 39 15.09 9.14 -9.70
C ARG A 39 14.24 8.67 -8.55
N ILE A 40 13.94 9.60 -7.64
CA ILE A 40 13.06 9.29 -6.50
C ILE A 40 11.65 8.95 -6.98
N ILE A 41 11.21 9.53 -8.08
CA ILE A 41 9.89 9.25 -8.63
C ILE A 41 9.79 7.79 -9.06
N ASP A 42 10.87 7.21 -9.55
CA ASP A 42 10.88 5.79 -9.92
C ASP A 42 10.75 4.90 -8.69
N ALA A 43 11.35 5.29 -7.58
CA ALA A 43 11.23 4.57 -6.33
C ALA A 43 9.79 4.61 -5.81
N PHE A 44 9.14 5.76 -5.89
CA PHE A 44 7.73 5.88 -5.51
C PHE A 44 6.82 5.08 -6.43
N TRP A 45 7.10 5.07 -7.71
CA TRP A 45 6.38 4.25 -8.67
C TRP A 45 6.49 2.77 -8.30
N TRP A 46 7.70 2.31 -8.00
CA TRP A 46 7.93 0.93 -7.56
C TRP A 46 7.12 0.62 -6.30
N SER A 47 7.13 1.53 -5.33
CA SER A 47 6.39 1.33 -4.09
C SER A 47 4.89 1.19 -4.35
N PHE A 48 4.35 2.03 -5.21
CA PHE A 48 2.94 2.01 -5.57
C PHE A 48 2.54 0.71 -6.25
N VAL A 49 3.30 0.27 -7.26
CA VAL A 49 2.97 -0.98 -7.96
C VAL A 49 3.18 -2.20 -7.07
N THR A 50 4.05 -2.08 -6.07
CA THR A 50 4.29 -3.17 -5.13
C THR A 50 3.16 -3.27 -4.11
N ILE A 51 2.74 -2.13 -3.55
CA ILE A 51 1.63 -2.10 -2.57
C ILE A 51 0.36 -2.65 -3.21
N THR A 52 0.10 -2.28 -4.45
CA THR A 52 -1.12 -2.71 -5.16
C THR A 52 -1.02 -4.12 -5.71
N THR A 53 0.09 -4.79 -5.50
CA THR A 53 0.38 -6.16 -5.99
C THR A 53 0.42 -6.27 -7.51
N VAL A 54 0.48 -5.15 -8.23
CA VAL A 54 0.59 -5.19 -9.69
C VAL A 54 1.95 -5.74 -10.12
N GLY A 55 3.03 -5.20 -9.53
CA GLY A 55 4.37 -5.77 -9.73
C GLY A 55 4.81 -5.86 -11.18
N TYR A 56 4.90 -4.72 -11.86
CA TYR A 56 5.31 -4.72 -13.27
C TYR A 56 6.70 -5.32 -13.49
N GLY A 57 7.59 -5.20 -12.49
CA GLY A 57 8.94 -5.74 -12.64
C GLY A 57 9.91 -4.84 -13.40
N ASP A 58 9.49 -3.64 -13.74
CA ASP A 58 10.35 -2.67 -14.41
C ASP A 58 11.43 -2.13 -13.46
N ILE A 59 11.13 -2.06 -12.18
CA ILE A 59 12.07 -1.67 -11.15
C ILE A 59 12.01 -2.74 -10.06
N THR A 60 13.17 -3.34 -9.76
CA THR A 60 13.26 -4.38 -8.74
C THR A 60 14.48 -4.14 -7.86
N PRO A 61 14.35 -4.31 -6.54
CA PRO A 61 15.49 -4.14 -5.67
C PRO A 61 16.51 -5.26 -5.87
N SER A 62 17.78 -4.87 -5.91
CA SER A 62 18.88 -5.81 -6.08
C SER A 62 19.74 -5.93 -4.82
N THR A 63 19.70 -4.94 -3.93
CA THR A 63 20.47 -4.97 -2.71
C THR A 63 19.69 -5.70 -1.61
N ILE A 64 20.41 -6.17 -0.60
CA ILE A 64 19.76 -6.83 0.54
C ILE A 64 18.85 -5.84 1.26
N GLY A 65 19.33 -4.60 1.49
CA GLY A 65 18.51 -3.57 2.13
C GLY A 65 17.26 -3.26 1.35
N GLY A 66 17.38 -3.10 0.02
CA GLY A 66 16.24 -2.85 -0.85
C GLY A 66 15.23 -3.99 -0.82
N ARG A 67 15.72 -5.22 -0.80
CA ARG A 67 14.84 -6.39 -0.74
C ARG A 67 14.12 -6.48 0.60
N ILE A 68 14.77 -6.11 1.70
CA ILE A 68 14.12 -6.07 3.01
C ILE A 68 13.00 -5.03 3.00
N ILE A 69 13.27 -3.85 2.48
CA ILE A 69 12.24 -2.82 2.31
C ILE A 69 11.09 -3.36 1.44
N GLY A 70 11.43 -4.07 0.37
CA GLY A 70 10.43 -4.68 -0.49
C GLY A 70 9.52 -5.66 0.23
N VAL A 71 10.10 -6.52 1.07
CA VAL A 71 9.32 -7.48 1.84
C VAL A 71 8.37 -6.75 2.79
N VAL A 72 8.86 -5.72 3.48
CA VAL A 72 8.02 -4.93 4.39
C VAL A 72 6.86 -4.29 3.63
N VAL A 73 7.15 -3.68 2.49
CA VAL A 73 6.12 -3.04 1.65
C VAL A 73 5.10 -4.07 1.16
N MET A 74 5.55 -5.24 0.74
CA MET A 74 4.67 -6.31 0.27
C MET A 74 3.74 -6.80 1.37
N VAL A 75 4.27 -7.03 2.57
CA VAL A 75 3.47 -7.52 3.69
C VAL A 75 2.40 -6.49 4.07
N PHE A 76 2.80 -5.23 4.22
CA PHE A 76 1.84 -4.17 4.53
C PHE A 76 0.85 -3.97 3.39
N GLY A 77 1.33 -4.05 2.14
CA GLY A 77 0.48 -3.91 0.97
C GLY A 77 -0.61 -4.97 0.91
N ILE A 78 -0.26 -6.22 1.17
CA ILE A 78 -1.24 -7.31 1.20
C ILE A 78 -2.31 -7.03 2.26
N GLY A 79 -1.90 -6.62 3.45
CA GLY A 79 -2.83 -6.31 4.52
C GLY A 79 -3.74 -5.15 4.18
N ILE A 80 -3.18 -4.07 3.67
CA ILE A 80 -3.95 -2.87 3.32
C ILE A 80 -4.95 -3.19 2.21
N LEU A 81 -4.50 -3.85 1.16
CA LEU A 81 -5.35 -4.18 0.03
C LEU A 81 -6.47 -5.13 0.43
N GLY A 82 -6.13 -6.12 1.28
CA GLY A 82 -7.13 -7.04 1.81
C GLY A 82 -8.20 -6.31 2.61
N MET A 83 -7.82 -5.35 3.43
CA MET A 83 -8.77 -4.57 4.21
C MET A 83 -9.63 -3.67 3.33
N PHE A 84 -9.06 -3.09 2.28
CA PHE A 84 -9.84 -2.33 1.30
C PHE A 84 -10.90 -3.22 0.66
N THR A 85 -10.49 -4.40 0.21
CA THR A 85 -11.41 -5.35 -0.42
C THR A 85 -12.51 -5.77 0.55
N ALA A 86 -12.15 -6.07 1.78
CA ALA A 86 -13.11 -6.47 2.80
C ALA A 86 -14.10 -5.35 3.11
N THR A 87 -13.62 -4.11 3.20
CA THR A 87 -14.46 -2.96 3.48
C THR A 87 -15.46 -2.71 2.35
N ILE A 88 -15.00 -2.79 1.12
CA ILE A 88 -15.87 -2.63 -0.05
C ILE A 88 -16.91 -3.75 -0.11
N ALA A 89 -16.48 -4.98 0.12
CA ALA A 89 -17.39 -6.13 0.12
C ALA A 89 -18.45 -6.00 1.22
N SER A 90 -18.03 -5.54 2.39
CA SER A 90 -18.93 -5.32 3.52
C SER A 90 -20.01 -4.28 3.18
N ALA A 91 -19.64 -3.23 2.46
CA ALA A 91 -20.58 -2.21 2.04
C ALA A 91 -21.65 -2.78 1.11
N PHE A 92 -21.27 -3.69 0.21
CA PHE A 92 -22.24 -4.34 -0.67
C PHE A 92 -23.20 -5.24 0.09
N VAL A 93 -22.70 -5.94 1.10
CA VAL A 93 -23.54 -6.80 1.92
C VAL A 93 -24.54 -5.98 2.74
N ASP A 94 -24.09 -4.85 3.27
CA ASP A 94 -24.91 -4.00 4.12
C ASP A 94 -26.04 -3.29 3.38
N THR A 95 -26.00 -3.25 2.06
CA THR A 95 -27.05 -2.61 1.27
C THR A 95 -28.32 -3.46 1.18
N LYS A 96 -28.29 -4.69 1.67
CA LYS A 96 -29.49 -5.52 1.76
C LYS A 96 -30.18 -5.29 3.08
#